data_27ccd5b306cf4bb0a4d0e9d9ef561b8b
#
_entry.id   27ccd5b306cf4bb0a4d0e9d9ef561b8b
#
_cell.length_a   1.000
_cell.length_b   1.000
_cell.length_c   1.000
_cell.angle_alpha   90.00
_cell.angle_beta   90.00
_cell.angle_gamma   90.00
#
_symmetry.space_group_name_H-M   'P 1'
#
loop_
_entity.id
_entity.type
_entity.pdbx_description
1 polymer ?
#
loop_
_entity_poly.entity_id
_entity_poly.type
_entity_poly.pdbx_seq_one_letter_code
_entity_poly.pdbx_strand_id
1 'polypeptide(L)'
;MTRIDDEPGAASGPPRGGRGRRTALIALAVVVVAAVAVVGALGLGGGGDEGADAPPRTGSLVEVVRATLTERTQVDGRLGYGTEIPLPVKATGTVTGLPEAGTTAKRGDTLLRVDDRPVVLLYGSLPMYRDLGLITTAPEGDTAPGGDTAPGGDTAPEGDTAPGDGTTASGEGKTDGGTGGGAAAGPSAPPAPTGTGAAAVTELKGMDVLQFETNLAALGYTGFTVDERFTDRTADAVERWQKSLGIPETGRVGIGDVIYSAGKVRIGRPGVRLGEAVTENALTYTGTARKVVVDASAADASWAVRGAAVRVRLPDGKTVGGEVASVGRQASAPEGGSGEDGSGQGGATVPVTVTIEDQKSVGRLESGPVTVEYVGREAKDVLTVPVAALVALAEGGHGLETADGGFVAVKTGLFADGKVEVSGSAVRAGLKVRIPE
;
A
#
# COMPACT_ATOMS: atom_id res chain seq x y z
N MET A 1 58.41 30.22 25.13
CA MET A 1 58.28 31.63 25.47
C MET A 1 56.95 32.04 24.83
N THR A 2 55.90 32.35 25.43
CA THR A 2 55.38 32.96 26.63
C THR A 2 53.92 32.53 26.63
N ARG A 3 53.37 31.79 27.54
CA ARG A 3 52.64 32.23 28.76
C ARG A 3 51.54 33.23 28.44
N ILE A 4 50.33 33.00 28.76
CA ILE A 4 49.45 32.91 29.94
C ILE A 4 48.20 33.69 29.57
N ASP A 5 46.96 33.44 29.88
CA ASP A 5 46.18 33.20 31.11
C ASP A 5 44.80 32.82 30.63
N ASP A 6 44.16 31.84 31.07
CA ASP A 6 43.33 31.66 32.29
C ASP A 6 42.26 32.75 32.46
N GLU A 7 41.03 32.36 32.28
CA GLU A 7 39.98 32.53 33.26
C GLU A 7 38.57 32.14 32.75
N PRO A 8 37.66 31.78 33.67
CA PRO A 8 36.68 30.74 33.44
C PRO A 8 35.24 31.22 33.16
N GLY A 9 34.49 30.34 32.63
CA GLY A 9 33.16 30.09 33.05
C GLY A 9 32.05 31.00 32.68
N ALA A 10 31.12 30.52 32.07
CA ALA A 10 29.71 30.67 32.44
C ALA A 10 28.89 29.54 31.80
N ALA A 11 28.50 28.58 32.61
CA ALA A 11 27.49 27.63 32.30
C ALA A 11 26.16 28.31 32.07
N SER A 12 25.68 28.31 30.82
CA SER A 12 24.32 28.71 30.50
C SER A 12 23.48 27.42 30.42
N GLY A 13 22.74 27.18 31.48
CA GLY A 13 21.73 26.13 31.53
C GLY A 13 20.55 26.39 30.58
N PRO A 14 19.86 25.34 30.11
CA PRO A 14 18.73 25.52 29.20
C PRO A 14 17.53 26.16 29.92
N PRO A 15 16.70 26.94 29.19
CA PRO A 15 15.51 27.53 29.77
C PRO A 15 14.44 26.44 30.03
N ARG A 16 14.08 26.31 31.29
CA ARG A 16 12.90 25.54 31.73
C ARG A 16 11.64 26.24 31.24
N GLY A 17 11.09 25.72 30.14
CA GLY A 17 9.82 26.17 29.55
C GLY A 17 8.61 25.85 30.42
N GLY A 18 7.79 26.86 30.58
CA GLY A 18 6.57 27.01 31.34
C GLY A 18 5.51 25.92 31.28
N ARG A 19 5.56 25.04 32.26
CA ARG A 19 4.38 24.23 32.64
C ARG A 19 3.44 24.91 33.65
N GLY A 20 3.78 26.12 34.10
CA GLY A 20 3.02 26.83 35.13
C GLY A 20 1.79 27.61 34.65
N ARG A 21 1.63 27.91 33.39
CA ARG A 21 0.53 28.78 32.90
C ARG A 21 -0.82 28.06 32.69
N ARG A 22 -0.82 26.76 32.44
CA ARG A 22 -2.08 26.00 32.25
C ARG A 22 -2.72 25.58 33.56
N THR A 23 -1.94 25.29 34.59
CA THR A 23 -2.44 25.00 35.96
C THR A 23 -2.96 26.25 36.68
N ALA A 24 -2.41 27.42 36.40
CA ALA A 24 -2.89 28.67 36.97
C ALA A 24 -4.27 29.11 36.43
N LEU A 25 -4.57 28.84 35.17
CA LEU A 25 -5.89 29.12 34.59
C LEU A 25 -6.98 28.18 35.04
N ILE A 26 -6.66 26.92 35.32
CA ILE A 26 -7.63 25.95 35.89
C ILE A 26 -7.90 26.27 37.36
N ALA A 27 -6.91 26.67 38.12
CA ALA A 27 -7.10 27.09 39.51
C ALA A 27 -7.94 28.37 39.66
N LEU A 28 -7.80 29.32 38.70
CA LEU A 28 -8.62 30.54 38.70
C LEU A 28 -10.09 30.25 38.37
N ALA A 29 -10.36 29.31 37.46
CA ALA A 29 -11.73 28.93 37.11
C ALA A 29 -12.46 28.24 38.28
N VAL A 30 -11.76 27.42 39.05
CA VAL A 30 -12.35 26.74 40.24
C VAL A 30 -12.63 27.74 41.35
N VAL A 31 -11.81 28.77 41.57
CA VAL A 31 -12.03 29.80 42.60
C VAL A 31 -13.20 30.72 42.23
N VAL A 32 -13.42 31.03 40.96
CA VAL A 32 -14.58 31.84 40.52
C VAL A 32 -15.87 31.07 40.67
N VAL A 33 -15.91 29.75 40.43
CA VAL A 33 -17.10 28.91 40.63
C VAL A 33 -17.41 28.74 42.14
N ALA A 34 -16.39 28.67 43.01
CA ALA A 34 -16.59 28.59 44.46
C ALA A 34 -17.04 29.93 45.07
N ALA A 35 -16.64 31.09 44.53
CA ALA A 35 -17.06 32.39 45.01
C ALA A 35 -18.53 32.71 44.69
N VAL A 36 -19.05 32.21 43.54
CA VAL A 36 -20.47 32.38 43.17
C VAL A 36 -21.39 31.48 44.03
N ALA A 37 -20.89 30.34 44.54
CA ALA A 37 -21.68 29.46 45.42
C ALA A 37 -21.82 29.95 46.86
N VAL A 38 -20.92 30.81 47.36
CA VAL A 38 -20.95 31.29 48.75
C VAL A 38 -21.86 32.52 48.93
N VAL A 39 -22.13 33.30 47.86
CA VAL A 39 -23.03 34.47 47.92
C VAL A 39 -24.51 34.03 47.96
N GLY A 40 -24.83 32.81 47.50
CA GLY A 40 -26.20 32.26 47.53
C GLY A 40 -26.63 31.62 48.85
N ALA A 41 -25.71 31.39 49.79
CA ALA A 41 -25.99 30.65 51.04
C ALA A 41 -26.18 31.52 52.30
N LEU A 42 -26.01 32.85 52.20
CA LEU A 42 -26.28 33.77 53.32
C LEU A 42 -27.59 34.53 53.09
N GLY A 43 -28.70 33.79 53.21
CA GLY A 43 -30.02 34.36 53.26
C GLY A 43 -30.22 35.14 54.55
N LEU A 44 -30.19 36.45 54.49
CA LEU A 44 -30.70 37.35 55.51
C LEU A 44 -31.91 38.11 54.96
N GLY A 45 -33.08 37.79 55.44
CA GLY A 45 -34.22 38.64 55.18
C GLY A 45 -35.56 37.92 55.40
N GLY A 46 -36.17 38.18 56.50
CA GLY A 46 -37.47 37.65 56.86
C GLY A 46 -38.65 38.31 56.19
N GLY A 47 -39.73 37.55 56.12
CA GLY A 47 -41.09 38.00 56.33
C GLY A 47 -41.80 38.82 55.31
N GLY A 48 -42.84 38.24 54.70
CA GLY A 48 -43.88 38.97 54.01
C GLY A 48 -44.52 38.13 52.92
N ASP A 49 -45.63 37.52 53.17
CA ASP A 49 -46.61 37.06 52.18
C ASP A 49 -46.99 38.21 51.26
N GLU A 50 -46.67 38.09 49.98
CA GLU A 50 -47.43 38.60 48.82
C GLU A 50 -46.73 38.08 47.61
N GLY A 51 -47.47 37.43 46.70
CA GLY A 51 -46.95 36.83 45.48
C GLY A 51 -46.12 37.80 44.66
N ALA A 52 -44.82 37.79 44.90
CA ALA A 52 -43.88 38.45 44.00
C ALA A 52 -43.79 37.61 42.73
N ASP A 53 -44.38 38.08 41.68
CA ASP A 53 -44.04 37.63 40.32
C ASP A 53 -42.51 37.63 40.21
N ALA A 54 -41.97 36.42 40.07
CA ALA A 54 -40.53 36.28 39.80
C ALA A 54 -40.21 37.15 38.60
N PRO A 55 -39.07 37.93 38.65
CA PRO A 55 -38.72 38.80 37.53
C PRO A 55 -38.76 38.02 36.23
N PRO A 56 -39.27 38.61 35.13
CA PRO A 56 -39.37 37.90 33.88
C PRO A 56 -37.99 37.39 33.51
N ARG A 57 -37.83 36.07 33.48
CA ARG A 57 -36.58 35.41 33.09
C ARG A 57 -36.34 35.77 31.65
N THR A 58 -35.31 36.55 31.38
CA THR A 58 -34.89 36.88 30.05
C THR A 58 -34.24 35.65 29.41
N GLY A 59 -34.63 35.30 28.18
CA GLY A 59 -34.07 34.20 27.43
C GLY A 59 -34.86 33.96 26.17
N SER A 60 -34.18 33.48 25.12
CA SER A 60 -34.80 33.18 23.86
C SER A 60 -35.53 31.83 23.91
N LEU A 61 -36.70 31.74 23.22
CA LEU A 61 -37.44 30.50 23.09
C LEU A 61 -36.98 29.75 21.83
N VAL A 62 -36.70 28.46 21.99
CA VAL A 62 -36.38 27.53 20.89
C VAL A 62 -37.34 26.35 20.94
N GLU A 63 -37.61 25.77 19.77
CA GLU A 63 -38.47 24.59 19.72
C GLU A 63 -37.66 23.29 19.76
N VAL A 64 -38.18 22.30 20.45
CA VAL A 64 -37.72 20.92 20.33
C VAL A 64 -38.05 20.40 18.96
N VAL A 65 -37.04 20.03 18.19
CA VAL A 65 -37.21 19.53 16.82
C VAL A 65 -36.74 18.10 16.69
N ARG A 66 -37.35 17.36 15.76
CA ARG A 66 -36.80 16.08 15.34
C ARG A 66 -35.68 16.29 14.37
N ALA A 67 -34.55 15.68 14.63
CA ALA A 67 -33.37 15.74 13.76
C ALA A 67 -32.53 14.46 13.88
N THR A 68 -31.68 14.26 12.92
CA THR A 68 -30.60 13.28 13.02
C THR A 68 -29.37 13.96 13.61
N LEU A 69 -28.88 13.43 14.72
CA LEU A 69 -27.61 13.86 15.32
C LEU A 69 -26.49 12.91 14.88
N THR A 70 -25.38 13.47 14.48
CA THR A 70 -24.23 12.71 14.00
C THR A 70 -22.98 13.17 14.75
N GLU A 71 -22.41 12.29 15.55
CA GLU A 71 -21.12 12.52 16.20
C GLU A 71 -20.01 12.18 15.21
N ARG A 72 -19.17 13.15 14.91
CA ARG A 72 -18.00 12.96 14.07
C ARG A 72 -16.76 12.85 14.91
N THR A 73 -16.01 11.81 14.65
CA THR A 73 -14.70 11.57 15.25
C THR A 73 -13.62 11.79 14.23
N GLN A 74 -12.47 12.28 14.66
CA GLN A 74 -11.33 12.53 13.82
C GLN A 74 -10.21 11.54 14.14
N VAL A 75 -9.54 11.07 13.11
CA VAL A 75 -8.37 10.20 13.20
C VAL A 75 -7.31 10.67 12.21
N ASP A 76 -6.06 10.60 12.62
CA ASP A 76 -4.95 10.97 11.75
C ASP A 76 -4.71 9.90 10.69
N GLY A 77 -4.39 10.36 9.50
CA GLY A 77 -4.07 9.51 8.37
C GLY A 77 -2.94 10.08 7.53
N ARG A 78 -2.47 9.29 6.62
CA ARG A 78 -1.44 9.67 5.66
C ARG A 78 -1.96 9.53 4.24
N LEU A 79 -1.99 10.64 3.53
CA LEU A 79 -2.21 10.66 2.09
C LEU A 79 -0.97 10.12 1.38
N GLY A 80 -1.17 9.32 0.35
CA GLY A 80 -0.13 8.75 -0.49
C GLY A 80 -0.73 7.88 -1.58
N TYR A 81 0.05 6.96 -2.10
CA TYR A 81 -0.41 6.03 -3.14
C TYR A 81 -0.72 4.61 -2.59
N GLY A 82 -0.75 4.47 -1.29
CA GLY A 82 -0.93 3.20 -0.59
C GLY A 82 0.40 2.51 -0.29
N THR A 83 0.32 1.26 0.14
CA THR A 83 1.50 0.44 0.45
C THR A 83 2.23 0.07 -0.83
N GLU A 84 3.56 0.16 -0.82
CA GLU A 84 4.39 -0.33 -1.91
C GLU A 84 4.37 -1.86 -1.94
N ILE A 85 4.22 -2.41 -3.13
CA ILE A 85 4.19 -3.85 -3.40
C ILE A 85 5.42 -4.21 -4.22
N PRO A 86 6.18 -5.27 -3.88
CA PRO A 86 7.26 -5.74 -4.72
C PRO A 86 6.77 -6.08 -6.13
N LEU A 87 7.54 -5.68 -7.12
CA LEU A 87 7.31 -6.05 -8.52
C LEU A 87 8.27 -7.21 -8.84
N PRO A 88 7.77 -8.43 -9.06
CA PRO A 88 8.62 -9.60 -9.21
C PRO A 88 9.41 -9.52 -10.53
N VAL A 89 10.71 -9.30 -10.41
CA VAL A 89 11.63 -9.27 -11.55
C VAL A 89 12.24 -10.66 -11.72
N LYS A 90 12.05 -11.26 -12.89
CA LYS A 90 12.58 -12.59 -13.24
C LYS A 90 13.86 -12.54 -14.08
N ALA A 91 14.24 -11.34 -14.56
CA ALA A 91 15.49 -11.15 -15.26
C ALA A 91 16.68 -11.46 -14.35
N THR A 92 17.74 -12.03 -14.91
CA THR A 92 19.01 -12.30 -14.22
C THR A 92 20.14 -11.53 -14.91
N GLY A 93 21.06 -10.99 -14.16
CA GLY A 93 22.15 -10.18 -14.66
C GLY A 93 22.41 -8.94 -13.81
N THR A 94 23.08 -7.96 -14.40
CA THR A 94 23.45 -6.70 -13.77
C THR A 94 22.46 -5.59 -14.15
N VAL A 95 22.03 -4.82 -13.17
CA VAL A 95 21.14 -3.67 -13.39
C VAL A 95 21.91 -2.54 -14.08
N THR A 96 21.53 -2.25 -15.34
CA THR A 96 22.16 -1.20 -16.17
C THR A 96 21.26 0.03 -16.34
N GLY A 97 19.97 -0.05 -15.94
CA GLY A 97 19.07 1.10 -15.98
C GLY A 97 17.95 0.95 -14.95
N LEU A 98 17.64 2.04 -14.26
CA LEU A 98 16.58 2.12 -13.27
C LEU A 98 15.66 3.31 -13.57
N PRO A 99 14.35 3.17 -13.34
CA PRO A 99 13.40 4.27 -13.45
C PRO A 99 13.53 5.22 -12.25
N GLU A 100 13.12 6.45 -12.43
CA GLU A 100 12.97 7.38 -11.30
C GLU A 100 11.76 6.98 -10.44
N ALA A 101 11.95 6.99 -9.11
CA ALA A 101 10.86 6.78 -8.16
C ALA A 101 9.77 7.84 -8.37
N GLY A 102 8.51 7.39 -8.31
CA GLY A 102 7.36 8.27 -8.52
C GLY A 102 6.89 8.39 -9.96
N THR A 103 7.63 7.90 -10.95
CA THR A 103 7.18 7.89 -12.34
C THR A 103 6.04 6.87 -12.54
N THR A 104 5.17 7.16 -13.49
CA THR A 104 4.09 6.25 -13.85
C THR A 104 4.47 5.49 -15.10
N ALA A 105 4.50 4.16 -15.01
CA ALA A 105 4.71 3.26 -16.12
C ALA A 105 3.38 2.69 -16.63
N LYS A 106 3.24 2.60 -17.94
CA LYS A 106 2.09 2.04 -18.65
C LYS A 106 2.54 0.87 -19.53
N ARG A 107 1.60 0.19 -20.15
CA ARG A 107 1.87 -0.89 -21.10
C ARG A 107 2.89 -0.48 -22.14
N GLY A 108 3.93 -1.29 -22.32
CA GLY A 108 5.01 -1.07 -23.27
C GLY A 108 6.18 -0.24 -22.74
N ASP A 109 6.05 0.38 -21.56
CA ASP A 109 7.15 1.14 -20.99
C ASP A 109 8.21 0.21 -20.39
N THR A 110 9.48 0.60 -20.52
CA THR A 110 10.60 -0.09 -19.88
C THR A 110 10.61 0.23 -18.39
N LEU A 111 10.58 -0.81 -17.55
CA LEU A 111 10.65 -0.67 -16.10
C LEU A 111 12.08 -0.55 -15.59
N LEU A 112 12.97 -1.40 -16.09
CA LEU A 112 14.41 -1.38 -15.76
C LEU A 112 15.18 -1.98 -16.95
N ARG A 113 16.50 -1.87 -16.90
CA ARG A 113 17.40 -2.56 -17.84
C ARG A 113 18.32 -3.51 -17.07
N VAL A 114 18.48 -4.71 -17.61
CA VAL A 114 19.39 -5.73 -17.09
C VAL A 114 20.31 -6.16 -18.22
N ASP A 115 21.62 -6.04 -18.03
CA ASP A 115 22.63 -6.26 -19.10
C ASP A 115 22.27 -5.50 -20.39
N ASP A 116 21.84 -4.25 -20.22
CA ASP A 116 21.34 -3.33 -21.27
C ASP A 116 20.07 -3.77 -22.02
N ARG A 117 19.44 -4.87 -21.61
CA ARG A 117 18.16 -5.33 -22.15
C ARG A 117 17.00 -4.74 -21.35
N PRO A 118 15.97 -4.19 -22.00
CA PRO A 118 14.81 -3.63 -21.31
C PRO A 118 13.90 -4.73 -20.77
N VAL A 119 13.43 -4.57 -19.55
CA VAL A 119 12.32 -5.34 -18.97
C VAL A 119 11.06 -4.50 -19.11
N VAL A 120 10.07 -5.00 -19.85
CA VAL A 120 8.91 -4.23 -20.29
C VAL A 120 7.66 -4.54 -19.46
N LEU A 121 6.91 -3.50 -19.11
CA LEU A 121 5.63 -3.63 -18.44
C LEU A 121 4.52 -4.01 -19.44
N LEU A 122 3.85 -5.11 -19.19
CA LEU A 122 2.64 -5.51 -19.88
C LEU A 122 1.46 -5.65 -18.89
N TYR A 123 0.25 -5.74 -19.42
CA TYR A 123 -0.93 -5.87 -18.56
C TYR A 123 -1.47 -7.30 -18.58
N GLY A 124 -1.77 -7.82 -17.39
CA GLY A 124 -2.31 -9.16 -17.24
C GLY A 124 -2.35 -9.60 -15.79
N SER A 125 -3.04 -10.69 -15.55
CA SER A 125 -3.17 -11.32 -14.23
C SER A 125 -2.25 -12.53 -14.06
N LEU A 126 -1.79 -13.15 -15.17
CA LEU A 126 -0.88 -14.28 -15.13
C LEU A 126 0.57 -13.77 -15.13
N PRO A 127 1.41 -14.19 -14.19
CA PRO A 127 2.83 -13.88 -14.23
C PRO A 127 3.52 -14.61 -15.40
N MET A 128 4.62 -14.08 -15.90
CA MET A 128 5.48 -14.82 -16.82
C MET A 128 6.10 -16.01 -16.07
N TYR A 129 5.86 -17.22 -16.55
CA TYR A 129 6.34 -18.46 -15.90
C TYR A 129 7.15 -19.35 -16.84
N ARG A 130 7.19 -19.05 -18.11
CA ARG A 130 7.97 -19.74 -19.16
C ARG A 130 8.30 -18.77 -20.28
N ASP A 131 9.27 -19.13 -21.09
CA ASP A 131 9.57 -18.43 -22.33
C ASP A 131 8.46 -18.64 -23.36
N LEU A 132 8.18 -17.62 -24.15
CA LEU A 132 7.24 -17.69 -25.27
C LEU A 132 8.02 -17.69 -26.59
N GLY A 133 7.63 -18.58 -27.49
CA GLY A 133 8.28 -18.71 -28.80
C GLY A 133 7.93 -20.03 -29.49
N LEU A 134 8.40 -20.21 -30.68
CA LEU A 134 8.29 -21.48 -31.39
C LEU A 134 9.22 -22.50 -30.74
N ILE A 135 8.72 -23.71 -30.52
CA ILE A 135 9.49 -24.85 -30.00
C ILE A 135 10.04 -25.60 -31.18
N THR A 136 11.34 -25.53 -31.39
CA THR A 136 12.03 -26.35 -32.41
C THR A 136 12.50 -27.64 -31.76
N THR A 137 11.85 -28.75 -32.06
CA THR A 137 12.30 -30.07 -31.62
C THR A 137 13.39 -30.51 -32.60
N ALA A 138 14.63 -30.61 -32.14
CA ALA A 138 15.67 -31.27 -32.92
C ALA A 138 15.22 -32.72 -33.19
N PRO A 139 15.43 -33.29 -34.39
CA PRO A 139 15.17 -34.70 -34.62
C PRO A 139 15.99 -35.51 -33.62
N GLU A 140 15.36 -36.31 -32.81
CA GLU A 140 16.06 -37.32 -31.98
C GLU A 140 16.88 -38.18 -32.91
N GLY A 141 18.19 -38.01 -32.91
CA GLY A 141 19.09 -38.95 -33.56
C GLY A 141 18.92 -40.29 -32.83
N ASP A 142 18.55 -41.32 -33.61
CA ASP A 142 18.54 -42.71 -33.15
C ASP A 142 19.82 -43.02 -32.39
N THR A 143 19.79 -42.99 -31.09
CA THR A 143 20.80 -43.61 -30.24
C THR A 143 20.46 -45.09 -30.20
N ALA A 144 21.10 -45.89 -31.03
CA ALA A 144 20.99 -47.32 -30.99
C ALA A 144 21.27 -47.87 -29.59
N PRO A 145 20.52 -48.88 -29.13
CA PRO A 145 20.79 -49.47 -27.82
C PRO A 145 22.07 -50.31 -27.88
N GLY A 146 23.14 -49.79 -27.33
CA GLY A 146 24.39 -50.57 -27.13
C GLY A 146 24.37 -51.31 -25.83
N GLY A 147 24.22 -52.60 -25.95
CA GLY A 147 24.82 -53.73 -25.19
C GLY A 147 24.97 -53.67 -23.70
N ASP A 148 24.22 -54.53 -23.05
CA ASP A 148 24.43 -55.09 -21.74
C ASP A 148 25.91 -55.42 -21.43
N THR A 149 26.43 -54.96 -20.33
CA THR A 149 27.42 -55.72 -19.53
C THR A 149 27.17 -55.51 -18.05
N ALA A 150 26.85 -56.58 -17.37
CA ALA A 150 26.55 -56.69 -15.95
C ALA A 150 27.85 -56.71 -15.06
N PRO A 151 27.70 -56.77 -13.73
CA PRO A 151 28.55 -56.09 -12.76
C PRO A 151 29.58 -56.96 -12.09
N GLY A 152 30.57 -56.33 -11.48
CA GLY A 152 31.51 -57.05 -10.65
C GLY A 152 32.50 -56.20 -9.86
N GLY A 153 32.33 -56.18 -8.56
CA GLY A 153 33.45 -56.35 -7.63
C GLY A 153 34.08 -55.13 -6.96
N ASP A 154 33.77 -54.99 -5.72
CA ASP A 154 34.45 -54.40 -4.56
C ASP A 154 35.96 -54.18 -4.66
N THR A 155 36.46 -53.07 -4.18
CA THR A 155 37.36 -52.91 -3.03
C THR A 155 38.12 -51.58 -3.03
N ALA A 156 38.01 -50.83 -1.98
CA ALA A 156 38.97 -49.81 -1.54
C ALA A 156 40.08 -50.49 -0.71
N PRO A 157 41.14 -49.87 -0.15
CA PRO A 157 41.50 -48.45 -0.06
C PRO A 157 43.01 -48.11 -0.17
N GLU A 158 43.31 -46.82 -0.03
CA GLU A 158 44.52 -46.17 0.56
C GLU A 158 45.88 -46.20 -0.16
N GLY A 159 46.55 -45.03 -0.17
CA GLY A 159 48.00 -44.92 -0.19
C GLY A 159 48.62 -43.81 -1.02
N ASP A 160 48.77 -42.68 -0.46
CA ASP A 160 49.88 -41.72 -0.35
C ASP A 160 51.04 -41.70 -1.39
N THR A 161 51.50 -40.45 -1.62
CA THR A 161 52.86 -39.98 -1.98
C THR A 161 53.15 -39.57 -3.42
N ALA A 162 53.40 -38.27 -3.53
CA ALA A 162 54.25 -37.62 -4.56
C ALA A 162 55.74 -37.88 -4.29
N PRO A 163 56.71 -37.31 -5.02
CA PRO A 163 56.82 -36.67 -6.35
C PRO A 163 58.01 -37.19 -7.20
N GLY A 164 58.23 -36.69 -8.42
CA GLY A 164 59.53 -36.87 -9.12
C GLY A 164 59.51 -36.69 -10.63
N ASP A 165 59.86 -35.55 -11.03
CA ASP A 165 60.85 -35.07 -12.00
C ASP A 165 61.32 -36.01 -13.14
N GLY A 166 61.49 -35.45 -14.36
CA GLY A 166 62.47 -35.95 -15.30
C GLY A 166 62.04 -36.13 -16.77
N THR A 167 62.16 -35.06 -17.57
CA THR A 167 63.05 -34.90 -18.69
C THR A 167 62.93 -35.82 -19.95
N THR A 168 62.68 -35.16 -21.11
CA THR A 168 63.34 -35.26 -22.46
C THR A 168 63.16 -36.47 -23.34
N ALA A 169 62.92 -36.15 -24.55
CA ALA A 169 63.61 -36.32 -25.84
C ALA A 169 62.87 -37.06 -26.96
N SER A 170 62.65 -36.31 -28.01
CA SER A 170 62.91 -36.54 -29.45
C SER A 170 62.98 -37.97 -30.02
N GLY A 171 62.31 -38.12 -31.17
CA GLY A 171 62.58 -39.22 -32.07
C GLY A 171 61.82 -39.14 -33.38
N GLU A 172 62.38 -38.52 -34.37
CA GLU A 172 62.02 -38.57 -35.77
C GLU A 172 62.16 -39.99 -36.34
N GLY A 173 61.35 -40.35 -37.34
CA GLY A 173 61.53 -41.57 -38.07
C GLY A 173 60.59 -41.74 -39.28
N LYS A 174 61.11 -41.46 -40.37
CA LYS A 174 60.68 -41.35 -41.77
C LYS A 174 60.61 -42.73 -42.47
N THR A 175 59.88 -42.71 -43.65
CA THR A 175 60.00 -43.59 -44.84
C THR A 175 59.12 -44.87 -44.80
N ASP A 176 58.49 -45.26 -45.84
CA ASP A 176 58.48 -45.20 -47.29
C ASP A 176 57.74 -46.45 -47.86
N GLY A 177 56.95 -46.28 -48.88
CA GLY A 177 56.93 -47.16 -50.05
C GLY A 177 56.08 -48.42 -50.06
N GLY A 178 55.16 -48.49 -51.05
CA GLY A 178 54.81 -49.78 -51.60
C GLY A 178 53.48 -49.86 -52.36
N THR A 179 53.55 -49.64 -53.63
CA THR A 179 52.72 -49.92 -54.78
C THR A 179 52.05 -51.28 -54.78
N GLY A 180 50.77 -51.36 -55.31
CA GLY A 180 50.28 -52.60 -55.91
C GLY A 180 48.78 -52.81 -55.98
N GLY A 181 48.10 -52.52 -56.97
CA GLY A 181 47.18 -52.95 -57.94
C GLY A 181 46.13 -54.03 -57.50
N GLY A 182 44.92 -53.83 -58.02
CA GLY A 182 43.96 -54.91 -58.16
C GLY A 182 42.50 -54.41 -58.12
N ALA A 183 41.94 -54.21 -59.31
CA ALA A 183 40.54 -53.95 -59.51
C ALA A 183 39.67 -55.20 -59.20
N ALA A 184 38.55 -54.99 -58.45
CA ALA A 184 37.39 -55.86 -58.55
C ALA A 184 36.14 -55.06 -58.31
N ALA A 185 35.26 -55.00 -59.29
CA ALA A 185 33.93 -54.43 -59.21
C ALA A 185 33.03 -55.22 -58.25
N GLY A 186 32.47 -54.54 -57.30
CA GLY A 186 31.42 -55.05 -56.42
C GLY A 186 30.13 -54.20 -56.60
N PRO A 187 28.96 -54.77 -56.39
CA PRO A 187 27.68 -54.19 -56.82
C PRO A 187 27.25 -52.92 -56.07
N SER A 188 26.64 -52.04 -56.85
CA SER A 188 26.07 -50.75 -56.42
C SER A 188 25.15 -50.94 -55.24
N ALA A 189 25.51 -50.25 -54.14
CA ALA A 189 24.59 -50.03 -53.02
C ALA A 189 23.47 -49.08 -53.44
N PRO A 190 22.23 -49.30 -52.97
CA PRO A 190 21.14 -48.37 -53.24
C PRO A 190 21.41 -47.02 -52.56
N PRO A 191 20.92 -45.87 -53.14
CA PRO A 191 21.14 -44.54 -52.55
C PRO A 191 20.52 -44.47 -51.19
N ALA A 192 21.31 -44.03 -50.21
CA ALA A 192 20.82 -43.71 -48.87
C ALA A 192 19.71 -42.65 -48.96
N PRO A 193 18.64 -42.78 -48.25
CA PRO A 193 17.61 -41.77 -48.20
C PRO A 193 18.23 -40.52 -47.50
N THR A 194 18.44 -39.49 -48.26
CA THR A 194 18.71 -38.13 -47.75
C THR A 194 17.40 -37.61 -47.15
N GLY A 195 17.05 -38.14 -46.00
CA GLY A 195 16.04 -37.57 -45.14
C GLY A 195 16.68 -36.47 -44.30
N THR A 196 16.74 -35.27 -44.85
CA THR A 196 16.91 -34.08 -44.04
C THR A 196 15.62 -33.99 -43.23
N GLY A 197 15.62 -34.57 -42.05
CA GLY A 197 14.53 -34.41 -41.08
C GLY A 197 14.43 -32.91 -40.77
N ALA A 198 13.48 -32.24 -41.39
CA ALA A 198 13.14 -30.87 -41.03
C ALA A 198 12.76 -30.89 -39.56
N ALA A 199 13.44 -30.10 -38.74
CA ALA A 199 13.09 -29.91 -37.35
C ALA A 199 11.60 -29.55 -37.25
N ALA A 200 10.84 -30.35 -36.50
CA ALA A 200 9.42 -30.09 -36.33
C ALA A 200 9.26 -28.82 -35.45
N VAL A 201 8.64 -27.80 -36.01
CA VAL A 201 8.28 -26.59 -35.29
C VAL A 201 6.92 -26.83 -34.62
N THR A 202 6.88 -26.80 -33.31
CA THR A 202 5.65 -26.98 -32.54
C THR A 202 5.19 -25.63 -31.96
N GLU A 203 3.93 -25.30 -32.20
CA GLU A 203 3.31 -24.10 -31.66
C GLU A 203 3.14 -24.25 -30.12
N LEU A 204 3.57 -23.20 -29.40
CA LEU A 204 3.29 -23.10 -27.96
C LEU A 204 1.83 -22.68 -27.75
N LYS A 205 1.15 -23.29 -26.76
CA LYS A 205 -0.27 -23.00 -26.46
C LYS A 205 -0.46 -22.67 -25.00
N GLY A 206 -1.39 -21.73 -24.72
CA GLY A 206 -1.81 -21.40 -23.37
C GLY A 206 -2.38 -19.98 -23.20
N MET A 207 -3.00 -19.77 -22.05
CA MET A 207 -3.56 -18.47 -21.64
C MET A 207 -2.49 -17.37 -21.52
N ASP A 208 -1.25 -17.72 -21.25
CA ASP A 208 -0.10 -16.84 -21.25
C ASP A 208 0.21 -16.29 -22.64
N VAL A 209 0.06 -17.14 -23.67
CA VAL A 209 0.16 -16.70 -25.08
C VAL A 209 -0.94 -15.72 -25.40
N LEU A 210 -2.20 -16.06 -25.11
CA LEU A 210 -3.34 -15.15 -25.31
C LEU A 210 -3.13 -13.80 -24.61
N GLN A 211 -2.68 -13.83 -23.34
CA GLN A 211 -2.39 -12.61 -22.59
C GLN A 211 -1.29 -11.78 -23.27
N PHE A 212 -0.21 -12.42 -23.73
CA PHE A 212 0.89 -11.75 -24.41
C PHE A 212 0.44 -11.15 -25.74
N GLU A 213 -0.24 -11.91 -26.59
CA GLU A 213 -0.77 -11.46 -27.89
C GLU A 213 -1.76 -10.30 -27.74
N THR A 214 -2.62 -10.35 -26.71
CA THR A 214 -3.51 -9.24 -26.35
C THR A 214 -2.71 -7.95 -26.09
N ASN A 215 -1.56 -8.07 -25.44
CA ASN A 215 -0.69 -6.93 -25.18
C ASN A 215 0.00 -6.42 -26.46
N LEU A 216 0.51 -7.32 -27.30
CA LEU A 216 1.09 -6.95 -28.60
C LEU A 216 0.08 -6.21 -29.48
N ALA A 217 -1.14 -6.74 -29.58
CA ALA A 217 -2.21 -6.10 -30.34
C ALA A 217 -2.55 -4.70 -29.79
N ALA A 218 -2.62 -4.58 -28.46
CA ALA A 218 -2.88 -3.29 -27.80
C ALA A 218 -1.71 -2.29 -27.92
N LEU A 219 -0.50 -2.75 -28.19
CA LEU A 219 0.66 -1.92 -28.54
C LEU A 219 0.69 -1.54 -30.03
N GLY A 220 -0.25 -2.05 -30.84
CA GLY A 220 -0.39 -1.73 -32.25
C GLY A 220 0.29 -2.72 -33.21
N TYR A 221 0.81 -3.84 -32.73
CA TYR A 221 1.35 -4.89 -33.59
C TYR A 221 0.20 -5.73 -34.15
N THR A 222 0.23 -5.94 -35.45
CA THR A 222 -0.81 -6.64 -36.22
C THR A 222 -0.20 -7.74 -37.08
N GLY A 223 -1.02 -8.53 -37.75
CA GLY A 223 -0.61 -9.57 -38.68
C GLY A 223 -0.65 -10.99 -38.10
N PHE A 224 -1.12 -11.12 -36.86
CA PHE A 224 -1.37 -12.40 -36.17
C PHE A 224 -2.80 -12.43 -35.62
N THR A 225 -3.25 -13.59 -35.20
CA THR A 225 -4.54 -13.76 -34.50
C THR A 225 -4.29 -13.76 -33.00
N VAL A 226 -5.11 -13.02 -32.24
CA VAL A 226 -5.04 -13.03 -30.79
C VAL A 226 -5.80 -14.27 -30.28
N ASP A 227 -5.07 -15.33 -29.96
CA ASP A 227 -5.62 -16.58 -29.43
C ASP A 227 -4.60 -17.25 -28.48
N GLU A 228 -4.80 -18.50 -28.14
CA GLU A 228 -3.93 -19.25 -27.24
C GLU A 228 -2.72 -19.90 -27.95
N ARG A 229 -2.40 -19.53 -29.20
CA ARG A 229 -1.40 -20.22 -30.01
C ARG A 229 -0.30 -19.27 -30.47
N PHE A 230 0.92 -19.55 -30.07
CA PHE A 230 2.10 -18.84 -30.55
C PHE A 230 2.51 -19.41 -31.94
N THR A 231 2.20 -18.66 -32.97
CA THR A 231 2.46 -19.04 -34.37
C THR A 231 3.66 -18.31 -34.92
N ASP A 232 4.11 -18.68 -36.17
CA ASP A 232 5.14 -17.93 -36.90
C ASP A 232 4.77 -16.45 -37.04
N ARG A 233 3.49 -16.14 -37.26
CA ARG A 233 3.02 -14.74 -37.34
C ARG A 233 3.12 -14.00 -36.03
N THR A 234 2.97 -14.72 -34.92
CA THR A 234 3.20 -14.16 -33.60
C THR A 234 4.69 -13.88 -33.40
N ALA A 235 5.56 -14.81 -33.83
CA ALA A 235 7.01 -14.61 -33.81
C ALA A 235 7.43 -13.39 -34.62
N ASP A 236 6.92 -13.22 -35.84
CA ASP A 236 7.16 -12.04 -36.68
C ASP A 236 6.73 -10.73 -35.99
N ALA A 237 5.63 -10.76 -35.23
CA ALA A 237 5.18 -9.60 -34.47
C ALA A 237 6.08 -9.31 -33.26
N VAL A 238 6.60 -10.35 -32.61
CA VAL A 238 7.61 -10.24 -31.54
C VAL A 238 8.90 -9.64 -32.09
N GLU A 239 9.39 -10.06 -33.25
CA GLU A 239 10.58 -9.47 -33.87
C GLU A 239 10.43 -7.97 -34.13
N ARG A 240 9.28 -7.56 -34.68
CA ARG A 240 8.98 -6.13 -34.86
C ARG A 240 8.92 -5.37 -33.54
N TRP A 241 8.39 -5.98 -32.50
CA TRP A 241 8.38 -5.41 -31.15
C TRP A 241 9.81 -5.30 -30.58
N GLN A 242 10.62 -6.36 -30.69
CA GLN A 242 12.03 -6.38 -30.30
C GLN A 242 12.84 -5.31 -31.04
N LYS A 243 12.62 -5.17 -32.33
CA LYS A 243 13.21 -4.10 -33.13
C LYS A 243 12.90 -2.71 -32.61
N SER A 244 11.64 -2.47 -32.19
CA SER A 244 11.23 -1.19 -31.59
C SER A 244 11.88 -0.90 -30.25
N LEU A 245 12.29 -1.95 -29.54
CA LEU A 245 13.03 -1.88 -28.27
C LEU A 245 14.54 -1.75 -28.44
N GLY A 246 15.05 -1.90 -29.68
CA GLY A 246 16.47 -1.89 -29.99
C GLY A 246 17.23 -3.11 -29.50
N ILE A 247 16.56 -4.27 -29.41
CA ILE A 247 17.16 -5.55 -29.01
C ILE A 247 17.14 -6.55 -30.17
N PRO A 248 17.93 -7.65 -30.08
CA PRO A 248 17.96 -8.67 -31.12
C PRO A 248 16.56 -9.21 -31.44
N GLU A 249 16.25 -9.30 -32.76
CA GLU A 249 14.98 -9.78 -33.30
C GLU A 249 14.98 -11.32 -33.30
N THR A 250 14.62 -11.96 -32.23
CA THR A 250 14.68 -13.42 -32.02
C THR A 250 13.36 -14.12 -32.23
N GLY A 251 12.25 -13.37 -32.26
CA GLY A 251 10.90 -13.93 -32.28
C GLY A 251 10.50 -14.65 -30.98
N ARG A 252 11.30 -14.56 -29.93
CA ARG A 252 11.10 -15.22 -28.65
C ARG A 252 11.11 -14.21 -27.50
N VAL A 253 10.34 -14.47 -26.45
CA VAL A 253 10.27 -13.62 -25.27
C VAL A 253 10.67 -14.46 -24.06
N GLY A 254 11.74 -14.06 -23.41
CA GLY A 254 12.23 -14.71 -22.20
C GLY A 254 11.40 -14.37 -20.97
N ILE A 255 11.41 -15.25 -19.98
CA ILE A 255 10.72 -15.08 -18.71
C ILE A 255 11.09 -13.77 -17.99
N GLY A 256 12.28 -13.23 -18.25
CA GLY A 256 12.80 -11.98 -17.69
C GLY A 256 12.54 -10.74 -18.51
N ASP A 257 12.03 -10.86 -19.75
CA ASP A 257 11.88 -9.73 -20.69
C ASP A 257 10.64 -8.89 -20.37
N VAL A 258 9.65 -9.46 -19.68
CA VAL A 258 8.38 -8.79 -19.38
C VAL A 258 7.94 -9.00 -17.93
N ILE A 259 7.22 -8.00 -17.41
CA ILE A 259 6.55 -8.05 -16.13
C ILE A 259 5.08 -7.70 -16.35
N TYR A 260 4.18 -8.46 -15.74
CA TYR A 260 2.75 -8.21 -15.82
C TYR A 260 2.22 -7.49 -14.58
N SER A 261 1.33 -6.54 -14.81
CA SER A 261 0.53 -5.89 -13.77
C SER A 261 -0.93 -5.74 -14.23
N ALA A 262 -1.84 -5.51 -13.29
CA ALA A 262 -3.25 -5.29 -13.62
C ALA A 262 -3.53 -4.02 -14.43
N GLY A 263 -2.58 -3.09 -14.49
CA GLY A 263 -2.71 -1.81 -15.20
C GLY A 263 -1.49 -0.91 -15.00
N LYS A 264 -1.67 0.37 -15.18
CA LYS A 264 -0.62 1.37 -14.90
C LYS A 264 -0.13 1.25 -13.46
N VAL A 265 1.18 1.37 -13.28
CA VAL A 265 1.82 1.35 -11.97
C VAL A 265 2.59 2.65 -11.73
N ARG A 266 2.66 3.08 -10.49
CA ARG A 266 3.58 4.13 -10.07
C ARG A 266 4.78 3.46 -9.43
N ILE A 267 5.96 3.73 -9.96
CA ILE A 267 7.21 3.14 -9.47
C ILE A 267 7.49 3.64 -8.07
N GLY A 268 7.75 2.71 -7.17
CA GLY A 268 8.23 2.97 -5.81
C GLY A 268 9.73 3.19 -5.78
N ARG A 269 10.33 3.00 -4.63
CA ARG A 269 11.79 3.08 -4.51
C ARG A 269 12.43 1.82 -5.10
N PRO A 270 13.48 1.96 -5.94
CA PRO A 270 14.28 0.81 -6.33
C PRO A 270 14.93 0.16 -5.10
N GLY A 271 14.86 -1.17 -5.04
CA GLY A 271 15.50 -1.99 -4.01
C GLY A 271 16.97 -2.34 -4.34
N VAL A 272 17.45 -1.93 -5.52
CA VAL A 272 18.80 -2.19 -6.03
C VAL A 272 19.39 -0.91 -6.62
N ARG A 273 20.69 -0.91 -6.84
CA ARG A 273 21.42 0.20 -7.47
C ARG A 273 21.94 -0.21 -8.86
N LEU A 274 22.29 0.79 -9.66
CA LEU A 274 22.99 0.55 -10.92
C LEU A 274 24.32 -0.18 -10.65
N GLY A 275 24.58 -1.23 -11.47
CA GLY A 275 25.76 -2.07 -11.33
C GLY A 275 25.62 -3.24 -10.35
N GLU A 276 24.55 -3.32 -9.59
CA GLU A 276 24.25 -4.47 -8.73
C GLU A 276 23.57 -5.60 -9.48
N ALA A 277 23.68 -6.82 -8.96
CA ALA A 277 22.91 -7.94 -9.49
C ALA A 277 21.40 -7.71 -9.24
N VAL A 278 20.58 -8.05 -10.23
CA VAL A 278 19.14 -7.94 -10.11
C VAL A 278 18.61 -8.92 -9.04
N THR A 279 17.63 -8.47 -8.27
CA THR A 279 16.93 -9.30 -7.27
C THR A 279 15.45 -9.32 -7.58
N GLU A 280 14.69 -10.30 -7.06
CA GLU A 280 13.24 -10.37 -7.23
C GLU A 280 12.51 -9.10 -6.77
N ASN A 281 13.07 -8.41 -5.79
CA ASN A 281 12.53 -7.17 -5.21
C ASN A 281 13.25 -5.92 -5.72
N ALA A 282 13.85 -5.98 -6.91
CA ALA A 282 14.59 -4.86 -7.49
C ALA A 282 13.73 -3.59 -7.64
N LEU A 283 12.43 -3.73 -7.81
CA LEU A 283 11.47 -2.64 -7.91
C LEU A 283 10.26 -2.87 -6.99
N THR A 284 9.73 -1.78 -6.48
CA THR A 284 8.40 -1.73 -5.86
C THR A 284 7.47 -0.86 -6.69
N TYR A 285 6.18 -1.03 -6.50
CA TYR A 285 5.18 -0.20 -7.17
C TYR A 285 3.98 0.07 -6.28
N THR A 286 3.25 1.10 -6.63
CA THR A 286 1.92 1.43 -6.08
C THR A 286 0.92 1.61 -7.21
N GLY A 287 -0.36 1.70 -6.87
CA GLY A 287 -1.36 2.20 -7.81
C GLY A 287 -1.12 3.68 -8.13
N THR A 288 -1.78 4.18 -9.16
CA THR A 288 -1.65 5.58 -9.60
C THR A 288 -2.66 6.52 -8.94
N ALA A 289 -3.66 5.99 -8.23
CA ALA A 289 -4.63 6.76 -7.48
C ALA A 289 -4.14 7.04 -6.06
N ARG A 290 -4.30 8.29 -5.61
CA ARG A 290 -3.99 8.67 -4.23
C ARG A 290 -5.03 8.08 -3.28
N LYS A 291 -4.57 7.62 -2.14
CA LYS A 291 -5.35 6.99 -1.07
C LYS A 291 -4.91 7.56 0.27
N VAL A 292 -5.74 7.42 1.26
CA VAL A 292 -5.35 7.71 2.65
C VAL A 292 -5.23 6.40 3.40
N VAL A 293 -4.13 6.24 4.10
CA VAL A 293 -3.92 5.13 5.05
C VAL A 293 -4.05 5.68 6.45
N VAL A 294 -4.90 5.05 7.24
CA VAL A 294 -5.16 5.35 8.65
C VAL A 294 -4.77 4.13 9.45
N ASP A 295 -3.91 4.30 10.43
CA ASP A 295 -3.60 3.26 11.41
C ASP A 295 -4.59 3.38 12.57
N ALA A 296 -5.78 2.80 12.39
CA ALA A 296 -6.86 2.88 13.37
C ALA A 296 -6.57 1.97 14.57
N SER A 297 -6.85 2.45 15.78
CA SER A 297 -6.83 1.59 16.97
C SER A 297 -7.76 0.39 16.77
N ALA A 298 -7.28 -0.82 17.01
CA ALA A 298 -8.09 -2.02 16.89
C ALA A 298 -9.34 -2.01 17.79
N ALA A 299 -9.28 -1.27 18.91
CA ALA A 299 -10.41 -1.10 19.82
C ALA A 299 -11.48 -0.17 19.24
N ASP A 300 -11.09 0.83 18.45
CA ASP A 300 -11.96 1.89 17.93
C ASP A 300 -12.23 1.78 16.43
N ALA A 301 -11.82 0.68 15.79
CA ALA A 301 -11.94 0.48 14.34
C ALA A 301 -13.36 0.10 13.86
N SER A 302 -14.38 0.16 14.74
CA SER A 302 -15.76 -0.20 14.40
C SER A 302 -16.38 0.64 13.27
N TRP A 303 -15.90 1.86 13.07
CA TRP A 303 -16.29 2.74 11.97
C TRP A 303 -15.75 2.31 10.61
N ALA A 304 -14.64 1.57 10.61
CA ALA A 304 -13.91 1.17 9.40
C ALA A 304 -14.61 -0.02 8.72
N VAL A 305 -15.78 0.21 8.18
CA VAL A 305 -16.52 -0.76 7.38
C VAL A 305 -16.32 -0.44 5.92
N ARG A 306 -16.03 -1.45 5.09
CA ARG A 306 -15.88 -1.28 3.65
C ARG A 306 -17.13 -0.60 3.06
N GLY A 307 -16.93 0.45 2.26
CA GLY A 307 -18.02 1.26 1.70
C GLY A 307 -18.49 2.39 2.61
N ALA A 308 -17.97 2.50 3.83
CA ALA A 308 -18.32 3.62 4.70
C ALA A 308 -17.77 4.94 4.15
N ALA A 309 -18.66 5.95 4.04
CA ALA A 309 -18.28 7.29 3.62
C ALA A 309 -17.55 8.02 4.73
N VAL A 310 -16.46 8.69 4.39
CA VAL A 310 -15.65 9.50 5.30
C VAL A 310 -15.33 10.84 4.66
N ARG A 311 -14.88 11.80 5.46
CA ARG A 311 -14.36 13.07 4.99
C ARG A 311 -12.87 13.16 5.29
N VAL A 312 -12.10 13.59 4.31
CA VAL A 312 -10.65 13.76 4.45
C VAL A 312 -10.34 15.24 4.43
N ARG A 313 -9.80 15.74 5.52
CA ARG A 313 -9.30 17.11 5.62
C ARG A 313 -7.84 17.13 5.22
N LEU A 314 -7.55 17.88 4.16
CA LEU A 314 -6.22 18.08 3.63
C LEU A 314 -5.44 19.16 4.43
N PRO A 315 -4.10 19.20 4.33
CA PRO A 315 -3.28 20.20 5.02
C PRO A 315 -3.60 21.66 4.64
N ASP A 316 -4.17 21.88 3.46
CA ASP A 316 -4.62 23.21 3.00
C ASP A 316 -5.98 23.63 3.58
N GLY A 317 -6.57 22.79 4.45
CA GLY A 317 -7.87 23.01 5.09
C GLY A 317 -9.07 22.58 4.25
N LYS A 318 -8.89 22.15 2.99
CA LYS A 318 -9.97 21.62 2.18
C LYS A 318 -10.42 20.26 2.68
N THR A 319 -11.72 20.00 2.55
CA THR A 319 -12.31 18.70 2.87
C THR A 319 -12.77 18.04 1.58
N VAL A 320 -12.37 16.78 1.38
CA VAL A 320 -12.73 15.96 0.22
C VAL A 320 -13.47 14.70 0.69
N GLY A 321 -14.37 14.20 -0.15
CA GLY A 321 -15.07 12.94 0.10
C GLY A 321 -14.14 11.74 -0.11
N GLY A 322 -14.35 10.72 0.71
CA GLY A 322 -13.66 9.45 0.60
C GLY A 322 -14.52 8.28 1.07
N GLU A 323 -14.10 7.09 0.70
CA GLU A 323 -14.77 5.85 1.05
C GLU A 323 -13.75 4.83 1.59
N VAL A 324 -14.10 4.09 2.61
CA VAL A 324 -13.28 3.00 3.13
C VAL A 324 -13.21 1.87 2.10
N ALA A 325 -12.05 1.71 1.48
CA ALA A 325 -11.81 0.69 0.45
C ALA A 325 -11.46 -0.67 1.05
N SER A 326 -10.64 -0.69 2.09
CA SER A 326 -10.23 -1.92 2.76
C SER A 326 -9.82 -1.67 4.21
N VAL A 327 -10.01 -2.70 5.00
CA VAL A 327 -9.59 -2.76 6.40
C VAL A 327 -8.66 -3.96 6.53
N GLY A 328 -7.49 -3.75 7.12
CA GLY A 328 -6.54 -4.82 7.39
C GLY A 328 -7.12 -5.86 8.33
N ARG A 329 -6.75 -7.11 8.16
CA ARG A 329 -7.20 -8.21 9.01
C ARG A 329 -6.21 -8.54 10.13
N GLN A 330 -5.02 -7.99 10.05
CA GLN A 330 -3.98 -8.18 11.07
C GLN A 330 -3.79 -6.87 11.82
N ALA A 331 -3.82 -6.95 13.12
CA ALA A 331 -3.45 -5.86 13.97
C ALA A 331 -1.93 -5.93 14.20
N SER A 332 -1.25 -4.83 13.98
CA SER A 332 0.19 -4.69 14.20
C SER A 332 0.43 -3.88 15.47
N ALA A 333 1.45 -4.24 16.23
CA ALA A 333 1.95 -3.36 17.27
C ALA A 333 2.55 -2.10 16.61
N PRO A 334 2.44 -0.91 17.23
CA PRO A 334 3.01 0.31 16.67
C PRO A 334 4.52 0.14 16.51
N GLU A 335 5.04 0.37 15.29
CA GLU A 335 6.47 0.42 15.03
C GLU A 335 7.05 1.66 15.73
N GLY A 336 7.87 1.46 16.75
CA GLY A 336 8.62 2.55 17.38
C GLY A 336 8.65 2.57 18.91
N GLY A 337 8.27 1.51 19.59
CA GLY A 337 8.22 1.46 21.06
C GLY A 337 9.19 0.48 21.71
N SER A 338 10.47 0.45 21.30
CA SER A 338 11.53 -0.17 22.11
C SER A 338 12.20 0.87 23.02
N GLY A 339 11.41 1.57 23.82
CA GLY A 339 11.88 2.36 24.95
C GLY A 339 11.51 1.61 26.24
N GLU A 340 12.48 1.31 27.07
CA GLU A 340 12.37 0.61 28.35
C GLU A 340 11.53 1.34 29.43
N ASP A 341 10.76 2.36 29.07
CA ASP A 341 9.84 3.03 29.98
C ASP A 341 8.37 2.64 29.68
N GLY A 342 7.94 1.58 30.35
CA GLY A 342 6.66 0.87 30.22
C GLY A 342 5.40 1.67 30.52
N SER A 343 5.13 2.76 29.84
CA SER A 343 3.85 3.48 29.93
C SER A 343 3.26 3.94 28.59
N GLY A 344 3.75 3.42 27.45
CA GLY A 344 3.17 3.64 26.14
C GLY A 344 2.05 2.65 25.88
N GLN A 345 0.79 3.01 26.17
CA GLN A 345 -0.40 2.31 25.67
C GLN A 345 -0.56 2.51 24.16
N GLY A 346 0.40 2.04 23.39
CA GLY A 346 0.24 1.88 21.96
C GLY A 346 -0.58 0.61 21.71
N GLY A 347 -1.89 0.72 21.71
CA GLY A 347 -2.77 -0.40 21.35
C GLY A 347 -2.47 -0.89 19.94
N ALA A 348 -2.76 -2.16 19.68
CA ALA A 348 -2.64 -2.72 18.33
C ALA A 348 -3.44 -1.88 17.33
N THR A 349 -2.86 -1.61 16.15
CA THR A 349 -3.48 -0.82 15.09
C THR A 349 -3.83 -1.70 13.89
N VAL A 350 -4.89 -1.34 13.19
CA VAL A 350 -5.35 -1.97 11.96
C VAL A 350 -5.25 -0.94 10.84
N PRO A 351 -4.55 -1.25 9.74
CA PRO A 351 -4.46 -0.34 8.62
C PRO A 351 -5.80 -0.25 7.87
N VAL A 352 -6.35 0.94 7.78
CA VAL A 352 -7.56 1.26 7.03
C VAL A 352 -7.17 2.08 5.81
N THR A 353 -7.56 1.59 4.62
CA THR A 353 -7.33 2.33 3.37
C THR A 353 -8.59 3.03 2.94
N VAL A 354 -8.51 4.33 2.75
CA VAL A 354 -9.58 5.19 2.24
C VAL A 354 -9.23 5.64 0.83
N THR A 355 -10.15 5.44 -0.11
CA THR A 355 -10.07 6.00 -1.47
C THR A 355 -10.68 7.39 -1.49
N ILE A 356 -10.09 8.29 -2.26
CA ILE A 356 -10.61 9.64 -2.47
C ILE A 356 -11.48 9.61 -3.73
N GLU A 357 -12.72 10.07 -3.62
CA GLU A 357 -13.70 10.08 -4.70
C GLU A 357 -13.24 10.93 -5.89
N ASP A 358 -12.81 12.15 -5.62
CA ASP A 358 -12.28 13.04 -6.65
C ASP A 358 -10.77 13.26 -6.49
N GLN A 359 -9.99 12.56 -7.31
CA GLN A 359 -8.53 12.69 -7.35
C GLN A 359 -8.03 14.09 -7.73
N LYS A 360 -8.87 14.90 -8.41
CA LYS A 360 -8.49 16.25 -8.83
C LYS A 360 -8.56 17.23 -7.67
N SER A 361 -9.47 17.01 -6.74
CA SER A 361 -9.65 17.88 -5.56
C SER A 361 -8.42 17.91 -4.64
N VAL A 362 -7.60 16.85 -4.66
CA VAL A 362 -6.33 16.78 -3.90
C VAL A 362 -5.23 17.68 -4.51
N GLY A 363 -5.43 18.18 -5.73
CA GLY A 363 -4.50 19.08 -6.41
C GLY A 363 -3.14 18.43 -6.67
N ARG A 364 -2.05 19.13 -6.31
CA ARG A 364 -0.67 18.70 -6.52
C ARG A 364 -0.08 17.92 -5.33
N LEU A 365 -0.84 17.76 -4.26
CA LEU A 365 -0.36 17.06 -3.07
C LEU A 365 -0.19 15.57 -3.37
N GLU A 366 1.03 15.08 -3.35
CA GLU A 366 1.32 13.66 -3.59
C GLU A 366 1.27 12.83 -2.31
N SER A 367 1.77 13.38 -1.22
CA SER A 367 1.78 12.73 0.10
C SER A 367 1.77 13.77 1.21
N GLY A 368 1.28 13.39 2.38
CA GLY A 368 1.29 14.24 3.56
C GLY A 368 0.34 13.77 4.65
N PRO A 369 0.42 14.36 5.85
CA PRO A 369 -0.53 14.09 6.91
C PRO A 369 -1.90 14.66 6.55
N VAL A 370 -2.95 13.94 6.88
CA VAL A 370 -4.34 14.35 6.69
C VAL A 370 -5.16 13.90 7.90
N THR A 371 -6.33 14.52 8.10
CA THR A 371 -7.25 14.08 9.14
C THR A 371 -8.48 13.46 8.49
N VAL A 372 -8.85 12.28 8.90
CA VAL A 372 -10.06 11.57 8.44
C VAL A 372 -11.16 11.75 9.47
N GLU A 373 -12.29 12.30 9.04
CA GLU A 373 -13.50 12.47 9.84
C GLU A 373 -14.51 11.39 9.46
N TYR A 374 -14.96 10.63 10.43
CA TYR A 374 -15.97 9.60 10.25
C TYR A 374 -17.13 9.76 11.20
N VAL A 375 -18.24 9.11 10.92
CA VAL A 375 -19.43 9.06 11.78
C VAL A 375 -19.17 7.99 12.85
N GLY A 376 -18.94 8.43 14.08
CA GLY A 376 -18.74 7.55 15.24
C GLY A 376 -20.07 7.00 15.74
N ARG A 377 -21.03 7.89 15.97
CA ARG A 377 -22.40 7.54 16.39
C ARG A 377 -23.43 8.39 15.66
N GLU A 378 -24.56 7.81 15.37
CA GLU A 378 -25.68 8.47 14.72
C GLU A 378 -26.97 8.13 15.48
N ALA A 379 -27.76 9.15 15.81
CA ALA A 379 -29.11 9.00 16.35
C ALA A 379 -30.08 9.59 15.35
N LYS A 380 -30.91 8.74 14.75
CA LYS A 380 -31.87 9.14 13.69
C LYS A 380 -33.22 9.47 14.29
N ASP A 381 -33.86 10.52 13.76
CA ASP A 381 -35.22 10.94 14.12
C ASP A 381 -35.43 11.13 15.62
N VAL A 382 -34.43 11.68 16.31
CA VAL A 382 -34.47 11.95 17.76
C VAL A 382 -34.91 13.38 18.05
N LEU A 383 -35.51 13.62 19.23
CA LEU A 383 -35.83 14.96 19.68
C LEU A 383 -34.55 15.68 20.11
N THR A 384 -34.34 16.88 19.61
CA THR A 384 -33.10 17.64 19.84
C THR A 384 -33.39 19.05 20.31
N VAL A 385 -32.51 19.54 21.18
CA VAL A 385 -32.48 20.95 21.58
C VAL A 385 -31.04 21.46 21.54
N PRO A 386 -30.82 22.77 21.46
CA PRO A 386 -29.48 23.34 21.69
C PRO A 386 -28.99 22.97 23.09
N VAL A 387 -27.72 22.65 23.23
CA VAL A 387 -27.11 22.32 24.56
C VAL A 387 -27.37 23.43 25.61
N ALA A 388 -27.41 24.69 25.15
CA ALA A 388 -27.69 25.85 26.00
C ALA A 388 -29.09 25.87 26.61
N ALA A 389 -30.03 25.06 26.12
CA ALA A 389 -31.38 24.93 26.73
C ALA A 389 -31.43 23.93 27.88
N LEU A 390 -30.36 23.14 28.11
CA LEU A 390 -30.29 22.22 29.24
C LEU A 390 -30.01 22.97 30.54
N VAL A 391 -30.83 22.68 31.57
CA VAL A 391 -30.63 23.16 32.92
C VAL A 391 -30.40 22.00 33.87
N ALA A 392 -29.56 22.20 34.88
CA ALA A 392 -29.39 21.23 35.97
C ALA A 392 -30.58 21.31 36.92
N LEU A 393 -31.16 20.16 37.26
CA LEU A 393 -32.23 20.10 38.23
C LEU A 393 -31.68 19.93 39.66
N ALA A 394 -32.32 20.53 40.64
CA ALA A 394 -31.92 20.44 42.05
C ALA A 394 -31.92 19.00 42.57
N GLU A 395 -32.77 18.17 42.02
CA GLU A 395 -32.93 16.75 42.36
C GLU A 395 -31.89 15.86 41.66
N GLY A 396 -31.02 16.47 40.87
CA GLY A 396 -30.04 15.79 39.99
C GLY A 396 -30.59 15.54 38.59
N GLY A 397 -29.68 15.41 37.62
CA GLY A 397 -30.02 15.21 36.20
C GLY A 397 -30.25 16.53 35.45
N HIS A 398 -30.87 16.42 34.28
CA HIS A 398 -31.09 17.53 33.37
C HIS A 398 -32.58 17.80 33.13
N GLY A 399 -32.92 19.05 32.88
CA GLY A 399 -34.27 19.48 32.56
C GLY A 399 -34.25 20.53 31.45
N LEU A 400 -35.45 20.83 30.96
CA LEU A 400 -35.73 21.94 30.04
C LEU A 400 -36.72 22.89 30.71
N GLU A 401 -36.45 24.19 30.65
CA GLU A 401 -37.40 25.20 31.10
C GLU A 401 -38.39 25.46 29.95
N THR A 402 -39.68 25.25 30.20
CA THR A 402 -40.75 25.50 29.23
C THR A 402 -41.06 27.00 29.15
N ALA A 403 -41.77 27.41 28.07
CA ALA A 403 -42.14 28.81 27.87
C ALA A 403 -42.93 29.41 29.03
N ASP A 404 -43.67 28.60 29.75
CA ASP A 404 -44.51 28.93 30.94
C ASP A 404 -43.70 28.98 32.23
N GLY A 405 -42.39 28.76 32.18
CA GLY A 405 -41.52 28.79 33.35
C GLY A 405 -41.45 27.48 34.15
N GLY A 406 -42.14 26.43 33.71
CA GLY A 406 -42.08 25.08 34.27
C GLY A 406 -40.80 24.35 33.86
N PHE A 407 -40.39 23.33 34.64
CA PHE A 407 -39.25 22.47 34.32
C PHE A 407 -39.74 21.07 33.96
N VAL A 408 -39.20 20.55 32.86
CA VAL A 408 -39.43 19.18 32.42
C VAL A 408 -38.13 18.40 32.50
N ALA A 409 -38.13 17.35 33.35
CA ALA A 409 -36.98 16.46 33.47
C ALA A 409 -36.78 15.68 32.15
N VAL A 410 -35.52 15.60 31.69
CA VAL A 410 -35.12 14.91 30.48
C VAL A 410 -33.95 13.98 30.69
N LYS A 411 -33.94 12.90 29.95
CA LYS A 411 -32.72 12.09 29.76
C LYS A 411 -31.99 12.61 28.50
N THR A 412 -30.70 12.83 28.63
CA THR A 412 -29.85 13.25 27.54
C THR A 412 -29.24 12.01 26.85
N GLY A 413 -29.20 12.03 25.54
CA GLY A 413 -28.53 11.04 24.69
C GLY A 413 -27.31 11.61 24.01
N LEU A 414 -27.26 11.52 22.68
CA LEU A 414 -26.13 11.96 21.88
C LEU A 414 -25.99 13.49 21.85
N PHE A 415 -24.76 13.96 22.03
CA PHE A 415 -24.38 15.37 21.86
C PHE A 415 -23.63 15.53 20.54
N ALA A 416 -24.13 16.39 19.66
CA ALA A 416 -23.47 16.69 18.39
C ALA A 416 -23.89 18.06 17.84
N ASP A 417 -22.98 18.75 17.16
CA ASP A 417 -23.22 20.03 16.46
C ASP A 417 -23.91 21.09 17.34
N GLY A 418 -23.53 21.17 18.65
CA GLY A 418 -24.13 22.13 19.60
C GLY A 418 -25.55 21.79 20.02
N LYS A 419 -26.07 20.63 19.66
CA LYS A 419 -27.37 20.09 20.06
C LYS A 419 -27.21 18.84 20.90
N VAL A 420 -28.27 18.50 21.63
CA VAL A 420 -28.34 17.29 22.44
C VAL A 420 -29.63 16.56 22.16
N GLU A 421 -29.56 15.26 22.08
CA GLU A 421 -30.72 14.38 22.07
C GLU A 421 -31.38 14.42 23.46
N VAL A 422 -32.68 14.61 23.47
CA VAL A 422 -33.47 14.62 24.70
C VAL A 422 -34.65 13.67 24.60
N SER A 423 -34.95 13.00 25.72
CA SER A 423 -36.11 12.12 25.82
C SER A 423 -36.77 12.27 27.17
N GLY A 424 -38.09 12.11 27.20
CA GLY A 424 -38.89 12.23 28.41
C GLY A 424 -40.39 12.16 28.10
N SER A 425 -41.22 11.82 29.05
CA SER A 425 -42.66 11.63 28.87
C SER A 425 -43.40 12.90 28.45
N ALA A 426 -42.87 14.07 28.84
CA ALA A 426 -43.44 15.36 28.52
C ALA A 426 -42.78 16.08 27.37
N VAL A 427 -41.73 15.48 26.75
CA VAL A 427 -40.96 16.08 25.64
C VAL A 427 -41.53 15.63 24.31
N ARG A 428 -41.89 16.60 23.46
CA ARG A 428 -42.41 16.35 22.10
C ARG A 428 -41.91 17.41 21.13
N ALA A 429 -41.92 17.08 19.85
CA ALA A 429 -41.61 18.06 18.81
C ALA A 429 -42.57 19.26 18.90
N GLY A 430 -42.05 20.48 18.71
CA GLY A 430 -42.79 21.73 18.82
C GLY A 430 -42.89 22.25 20.25
N LEU A 431 -42.41 21.54 21.27
CA LEU A 431 -42.34 22.08 22.66
C LEU A 431 -41.37 23.26 22.66
N LYS A 432 -41.84 24.43 23.13
CA LYS A 432 -41.01 25.62 23.28
C LYS A 432 -40.27 25.60 24.61
N VAL A 433 -38.95 25.70 24.54
CA VAL A 433 -38.05 25.70 25.70
C VAL A 433 -37.20 26.95 25.71
N ARG A 434 -36.80 27.40 26.87
CA ARG A 434 -36.04 28.62 27.08
C ARG A 434 -34.54 28.32 27.05
N ILE A 435 -33.80 29.17 26.40
CA ILE A 435 -32.36 29.26 26.52
C ILE A 435 -32.05 30.41 27.45
N PRO A 436 -31.44 30.16 28.65
CA PRO A 436 -31.02 31.26 29.51
C PRO A 436 -29.95 32.10 28.82
N GLU A 437 -30.06 33.42 29.00
CA GLU A 437 -29.05 34.37 28.52
C GLU A 437 -27.89 34.48 29.50
#